data_08adb1dc73120a15ae4a0a26ec8acf93
#
_entry.id   08adb1dc73120a15ae4a0a26ec8acf93
#
_cell.length_a   1.000
_cell.length_b   1.000
_cell.length_c   1.000
_cell.angle_alpha   90.00
_cell.angle_beta   90.00
_cell.angle_gamma   90.00
#
_symmetry.space_group_name_H-M   'P 1'
#
loop_
_entity.id
_entity.type
_entity.pdbx_description
1 polymer ?
#
loop_
_entity_poly.entity_id
_entity_poly.type
_entity_poly.pdbx_seq_one_letter_code
_entity_poly.pdbx_strand_id
1 'polypeptide(L)'
;MKREIMITDDGSKTIHMPDLNEQYHSKHGALQEALHVFINTGLEHFIEVSLSRKRNFQQNPLKILEYGFGTGLNAMVTALHDSKTPVEYTAVEAYPINEEEVLVMDYGKLLGHEAMYKHIHQCGWEKTHKINNHFLLIKQQKTFEQIADQDSYDLIYFDAFGPSTQPELWTVDIFKAAYNALKSNGVLTTYCAAGQVRRNMQAVGFKVERLPGPPGKREMLRATKSL
;
A
#
# COMPACT_ATOMS: atom_id res chain seq x y z
N MET A 1 11.51 -8.93 18.70
CA MET A 1 11.05 -9.86 17.67
C MET A 1 12.17 -9.99 16.66
N LYS A 2 12.57 -11.24 16.34
CA LYS A 2 13.68 -11.50 15.41
C LYS A 2 13.24 -11.16 13.99
N ARG A 3 14.10 -10.46 13.23
CA ARG A 3 13.89 -10.12 11.81
C ARG A 3 15.07 -10.66 10.99
N GLU A 4 14.79 -11.35 9.90
CA GLU A 4 15.78 -11.95 9.01
C GLU A 4 15.54 -11.50 7.58
N ILE A 5 16.62 -11.19 6.85
CA ILE A 5 16.50 -10.78 5.46
C ILE A 5 16.44 -12.03 4.57
N MET A 6 15.48 -12.08 3.67
CA MET A 6 15.31 -13.10 2.65
C MET A 6 15.39 -12.49 1.25
N ILE A 7 15.95 -13.23 0.29
CA ILE A 7 15.86 -12.91 -1.14
C ILE A 7 14.64 -13.65 -1.68
N THR A 8 13.79 -12.95 -2.41
CA THR A 8 12.59 -13.50 -3.04
C THR A 8 12.89 -14.01 -4.46
N ASP A 9 11.94 -14.74 -5.06
CA ASP A 9 12.15 -15.39 -6.37
C ASP A 9 12.42 -14.38 -7.51
N ASP A 10 11.97 -13.11 -7.38
CA ASP A 10 12.24 -12.03 -8.35
C ASP A 10 13.54 -11.27 -8.09
N GLY A 11 14.35 -11.72 -7.13
CA GLY A 11 15.63 -11.11 -6.76
C GLY A 11 15.51 -9.91 -5.82
N SER A 12 14.30 -9.46 -5.49
CA SER A 12 14.08 -8.46 -4.45
C SER A 12 14.29 -9.06 -3.06
N LYS A 13 14.30 -8.22 -2.03
CA LYS A 13 14.46 -8.70 -0.64
C LYS A 13 13.16 -8.51 0.13
N THR A 14 13.00 -9.31 1.19
CA THR A 14 11.92 -9.14 2.17
C THR A 14 12.44 -9.40 3.57
N ILE A 15 11.73 -8.90 4.57
CA ILE A 15 12.00 -9.20 5.98
C ILE A 15 11.12 -10.37 6.39
N HIS A 16 11.72 -11.44 6.84
CA HIS A 16 11.05 -12.57 7.47
C HIS A 16 11.08 -12.43 8.99
N MET A 17 9.97 -12.72 9.63
CA MET A 17 9.79 -12.76 11.08
C MET A 17 9.55 -14.19 11.52
N PRO A 18 10.62 -14.94 11.92
CA PRO A 18 10.49 -16.36 12.28
C PRO A 18 9.50 -16.62 13.42
N ASP A 19 9.46 -15.72 14.41
CA ASP A 19 8.57 -15.85 15.58
C ASP A 19 7.07 -15.83 15.20
N LEU A 20 6.72 -15.18 14.08
CA LEU A 20 5.36 -15.10 13.57
C LEU A 20 5.12 -15.99 12.37
N ASN A 21 6.18 -16.64 11.85
CA ASN A 21 6.18 -17.34 10.56
C ASN A 21 5.56 -16.48 9.43
N GLU A 22 5.90 -15.18 9.41
CA GLU A 22 5.35 -14.18 8.50
C GLU A 22 6.48 -13.39 7.83
N GLN A 23 6.17 -12.74 6.73
CA GLN A 23 7.11 -11.91 5.97
C GLN A 23 6.43 -10.63 5.47
N TYR A 24 7.22 -9.58 5.28
CA TYR A 24 6.71 -8.28 4.81
C TYR A 24 6.12 -8.37 3.40
N HIS A 25 6.72 -9.15 2.52
CA HIS A 25 6.25 -9.35 1.14
C HIS A 25 6.34 -10.82 0.75
N SER A 26 5.68 -11.18 -0.35
CA SER A 26 5.69 -12.53 -0.88
C SER A 26 7.11 -13.04 -1.17
N LYS A 27 7.43 -14.26 -0.76
CA LYS A 27 8.66 -14.96 -1.16
C LYS A 27 8.78 -15.16 -2.67
N HIS A 28 7.67 -15.10 -3.40
CA HIS A 28 7.63 -15.26 -4.85
C HIS A 28 7.98 -13.97 -5.60
N GLY A 29 8.17 -12.85 -4.91
CA GLY A 29 8.60 -11.59 -5.48
C GLY A 29 7.95 -10.39 -4.79
N ALA A 30 8.72 -9.64 -4.00
CA ALA A 30 8.22 -8.45 -3.34
C ALA A 30 7.87 -7.35 -4.35
N LEU A 31 8.75 -7.14 -5.32
CA LEU A 31 8.54 -6.14 -6.36
C LEU A 31 7.36 -6.51 -7.27
N GLN A 32 7.28 -7.78 -7.70
CA GLN A 32 6.18 -8.25 -8.54
C GLN A 32 4.83 -8.15 -7.83
N GLU A 33 4.76 -8.46 -6.52
CA GLU A 33 3.55 -8.30 -5.73
C GLU A 33 3.14 -6.82 -5.65
N ALA A 34 4.06 -5.92 -5.31
CA ALA A 34 3.80 -4.49 -5.23
C ALA A 34 3.29 -3.91 -6.56
N LEU A 35 3.95 -4.25 -7.66
CA LEU A 35 3.55 -3.81 -9.00
C LEU A 35 2.16 -4.36 -9.39
N HIS A 36 1.90 -5.64 -9.15
CA HIS A 36 0.63 -6.26 -9.53
C HIS A 36 -0.55 -5.73 -8.72
N VAL A 37 -0.42 -5.73 -7.38
CA VAL A 37 -1.54 -5.43 -6.46
C VAL A 37 -1.80 -3.93 -6.39
N PHE A 38 -0.76 -3.13 -6.24
CA PHE A 38 -0.93 -1.71 -5.92
C PHE A 38 -0.80 -0.81 -7.14
N ILE A 39 0.14 -1.11 -8.04
CA ILE A 39 0.30 -0.29 -9.24
C ILE A 39 -0.74 -0.69 -10.31
N ASN A 40 -0.67 -1.89 -10.88
CA ASN A 40 -1.50 -2.26 -12.03
C ASN A 40 -2.98 -2.33 -11.64
N THR A 41 -3.29 -3.03 -10.54
CA THR A 41 -4.68 -3.29 -10.13
C THR A 41 -5.29 -2.11 -9.37
N GLY A 42 -4.49 -1.32 -8.66
CA GLY A 42 -4.90 -0.15 -7.89
C GLY A 42 -4.75 1.15 -8.67
N LEU A 43 -3.53 1.64 -8.80
CA LEU A 43 -3.20 2.96 -9.33
C LEU A 43 -3.62 3.15 -10.79
N GLU A 44 -3.18 2.27 -11.68
CA GLU A 44 -3.49 2.35 -13.11
C GLU A 44 -4.98 2.23 -13.36
N HIS A 45 -5.64 1.25 -12.72
CA HIS A 45 -7.09 1.12 -12.80
C HIS A 45 -7.82 2.39 -12.35
N PHE A 46 -7.41 2.99 -11.20
CA PHE A 46 -8.05 4.19 -10.71
C PHE A 46 -7.84 5.38 -11.65
N ILE A 47 -6.62 5.54 -12.19
CA ILE A 47 -6.29 6.58 -13.16
C ILE A 47 -7.14 6.42 -14.43
N GLU A 48 -7.19 5.22 -15.01
CA GLU A 48 -7.98 4.92 -16.22
C GLU A 48 -9.46 5.26 -16.05
N VAL A 49 -10.08 4.78 -14.97
CA VAL A 49 -11.49 5.05 -14.66
C VAL A 49 -11.72 6.55 -14.42
N SER A 50 -10.80 7.24 -13.76
CA SER A 50 -10.92 8.67 -13.48
C SER A 50 -10.77 9.52 -14.75
N LEU A 51 -9.85 9.15 -15.64
CA LEU A 51 -9.70 9.83 -16.95
C LEU A 51 -10.94 9.63 -17.84
N SER A 52 -11.55 8.45 -17.85
CA SER A 52 -12.80 8.21 -18.56
C SER A 52 -13.94 9.11 -18.06
N ARG A 53 -13.89 9.52 -16.79
CA ARG A 53 -14.80 10.49 -16.15
C ARG A 53 -14.31 11.94 -16.26
N LYS A 54 -13.29 12.22 -17.08
CA LYS A 54 -12.71 13.56 -17.35
C LYS A 54 -12.11 14.23 -16.11
N ARG A 55 -11.61 13.47 -15.11
CA ARG A 55 -10.91 14.05 -13.96
C ARG A 55 -9.61 14.72 -14.42
N ASN A 56 -9.37 15.93 -13.91
CA ASN A 56 -8.11 16.66 -14.12
C ASN A 56 -7.22 16.52 -12.87
N PHE A 57 -6.22 15.65 -12.93
CA PHE A 57 -5.30 15.41 -11.83
C PHE A 57 -4.33 16.57 -11.56
N GLN A 58 -4.09 17.47 -12.52
CA GLN A 58 -3.26 18.65 -12.29
C GLN A 58 -3.92 19.65 -11.33
N GLN A 59 -5.26 19.69 -11.33
CA GLN A 59 -6.04 20.53 -10.41
C GLN A 59 -6.45 19.78 -9.14
N ASN A 60 -6.62 18.46 -9.21
CA ASN A 60 -7.05 17.60 -8.12
C ASN A 60 -6.10 16.38 -8.03
N PRO A 61 -4.96 16.52 -7.35
CA PRO A 61 -4.01 15.43 -7.18
C PRO A 61 -4.66 14.13 -6.67
N LEU A 62 -4.10 13.01 -7.06
CA LEU A 62 -4.53 11.70 -6.58
C LEU A 62 -4.09 11.53 -5.11
N LYS A 63 -5.03 11.25 -4.22
CA LYS A 63 -4.73 11.04 -2.80
C LYS A 63 -4.76 9.56 -2.47
N ILE A 64 -3.63 9.04 -2.02
CA ILE A 64 -3.44 7.64 -1.66
C ILE A 64 -3.22 7.52 -0.15
N LEU A 65 -3.88 6.55 0.49
CA LEU A 65 -3.60 6.13 1.86
C LEU A 65 -3.06 4.70 1.85
N GLU A 66 -1.90 4.49 2.45
CA GLU A 66 -1.32 3.17 2.65
C GLU A 66 -1.48 2.73 4.11
N TYR A 67 -2.07 1.57 4.30
CA TYR A 67 -2.11 0.83 5.55
C TYR A 67 -0.91 -0.12 5.59
N GLY A 68 0.10 0.21 6.40
CA GLY A 68 1.36 -0.53 6.48
C GLY A 68 2.44 -0.01 5.52
N PHE A 69 3.18 1.04 5.92
CA PHE A 69 4.31 1.55 5.15
C PHE A 69 5.45 0.52 5.00
N GLY A 70 5.69 -0.25 6.06
CA GLY A 70 6.66 -1.34 6.08
C GLY A 70 8.04 -0.94 5.54
N THR A 71 8.43 -1.58 4.44
CA THR A 71 9.73 -1.36 3.77
C THR A 71 9.75 -0.17 2.81
N GLY A 72 8.64 0.54 2.65
CA GLY A 72 8.52 1.69 1.74
C GLY A 72 8.49 1.33 0.25
N LEU A 73 8.37 0.04 -0.09
CA LEU A 73 8.38 -0.42 -1.47
C LEU A 73 7.21 0.14 -2.28
N ASN A 74 5.98 0.08 -1.74
CA ASN A 74 4.80 0.59 -2.44
C ASN A 74 4.87 2.10 -2.70
N ALA A 75 5.36 2.88 -1.72
CA ALA A 75 5.61 4.31 -1.88
C ALA A 75 6.66 4.57 -2.97
N MET A 76 7.74 3.77 -2.99
CA MET A 76 8.82 3.88 -3.98
C MET A 76 8.33 3.60 -5.40
N VAL A 77 7.64 2.48 -5.64
CA VAL A 77 7.15 2.13 -6.99
C VAL A 77 6.05 3.09 -7.45
N THR A 78 5.25 3.63 -6.53
CA THR A 78 4.27 4.67 -6.84
C THR A 78 4.94 5.99 -7.25
N ALA A 79 6.00 6.40 -6.54
CA ALA A 79 6.77 7.60 -6.86
C ALA A 79 7.51 7.51 -8.20
N LEU A 80 7.84 6.29 -8.64
CA LEU A 80 8.51 6.00 -9.91
C LEU A 80 7.55 5.78 -11.09
N HIS A 81 6.23 5.76 -10.85
CA HIS A 81 5.25 5.48 -11.88
C HIS A 81 5.20 6.56 -12.97
N ASP A 82 5.19 6.15 -14.24
CA ASP A 82 5.35 7.03 -15.41
C ASP A 82 4.17 7.94 -15.73
N SER A 83 3.02 7.78 -15.07
CA SER A 83 1.79 8.51 -15.39
C SER A 83 1.89 10.03 -15.28
N LYS A 84 2.92 10.56 -14.62
CA LYS A 84 3.08 11.98 -14.26
C LYS A 84 1.85 12.58 -13.55
N THR A 85 0.98 11.71 -13.04
CA THR A 85 -0.17 12.10 -12.21
C THR A 85 0.35 12.60 -10.87
N PRO A 86 0.03 13.83 -10.46
CA PRO A 86 0.39 14.32 -9.14
C PRO A 86 -0.25 13.46 -8.05
N VAL A 87 0.56 12.98 -7.12
CA VAL A 87 0.15 12.11 -6.01
C VAL A 87 0.48 12.77 -4.66
N GLU A 88 -0.52 12.80 -3.78
CA GLU A 88 -0.37 13.04 -2.34
C GLU A 88 -0.50 11.69 -1.63
N TYR A 89 0.59 11.18 -1.12
CA TYR A 89 0.69 9.84 -0.52
C TYR A 89 0.81 9.94 0.99
N THR A 90 -0.13 9.35 1.70
CA THR A 90 -0.10 9.20 3.16
C THR A 90 0.16 7.75 3.50
N ALA A 91 1.22 7.46 4.23
CA ALA A 91 1.56 6.12 4.69
C ALA A 91 1.45 6.03 6.21
N VAL A 92 0.75 5.02 6.71
CA VAL A 92 0.58 4.76 8.14
C VAL A 92 1.39 3.53 8.54
N GLU A 93 2.18 3.67 9.62
CA GLU A 93 3.00 2.59 10.17
C GLU A 93 3.14 2.75 11.69
N ALA A 94 2.82 1.70 12.43
CA ALA A 94 2.94 1.72 13.89
C ALA A 94 4.36 1.40 14.37
N TYR A 95 5.08 0.54 13.65
CA TYR A 95 6.38 -0.03 14.04
C TYR A 95 7.41 0.06 12.92
N PRO A 96 7.88 1.27 12.57
CA PRO A 96 8.83 1.48 11.47
C PRO A 96 10.04 0.56 11.54
N ILE A 97 10.52 0.14 10.39
CA ILE A 97 11.79 -0.57 10.27
C ILE A 97 12.95 0.38 10.60
N ASN A 98 14.07 -0.16 11.10
CA ASN A 98 15.23 0.64 11.46
C ASN A 98 16.14 0.93 10.24
N GLU A 99 17.12 1.82 10.43
CA GLU A 99 18.01 2.23 9.34
C GLU A 99 18.85 1.08 8.77
N GLU A 100 19.27 0.14 9.59
CA GLU A 100 20.04 -1.04 9.14
C GLU A 100 19.20 -1.93 8.24
N GLU A 101 17.93 -2.14 8.61
CA GLU A 101 16.95 -2.89 7.79
C GLU A 101 16.70 -2.17 6.45
N VAL A 102 16.53 -0.86 6.45
CA VAL A 102 16.39 -0.05 5.23
C VAL A 102 17.58 -0.22 4.30
N LEU A 103 18.80 -0.14 4.84
CA LEU A 103 20.02 -0.29 4.05
C LEU A 103 20.14 -1.68 3.41
N VAL A 104 19.74 -2.72 4.15
CA VAL A 104 19.83 -4.10 3.67
C VAL A 104 18.75 -4.40 2.64
N MET A 105 17.55 -3.81 2.74
CA MET A 105 16.47 -4.01 1.75
C MET A 105 16.86 -3.54 0.35
N ASP A 106 17.58 -2.42 0.24
CA ASP A 106 18.28 -1.96 -0.98
C ASP A 106 17.40 -1.85 -2.24
N TYR A 107 16.10 -1.57 -2.07
CA TYR A 107 15.18 -1.39 -3.20
C TYR A 107 15.59 -0.20 -4.10
N GLY A 108 16.26 0.79 -3.52
CA GLY A 108 16.81 1.90 -4.29
C GLY A 108 17.78 1.45 -5.36
N LYS A 109 18.69 0.51 -5.03
CA LYS A 109 19.63 -0.07 -5.98
C LYS A 109 18.95 -0.98 -7.01
N LEU A 110 18.02 -1.83 -6.53
CA LEU A 110 17.25 -2.71 -7.41
C LEU A 110 16.50 -1.92 -8.50
N LEU A 111 15.96 -0.74 -8.13
CA LEU A 111 15.18 0.11 -9.02
C LEU A 111 16.00 1.24 -9.68
N GLY A 112 17.30 1.35 -9.41
CA GLY A 112 18.17 2.39 -9.97
C GLY A 112 17.95 3.80 -9.40
N HIS A 113 17.34 3.92 -8.22
CA HIS A 113 16.96 5.20 -7.59
C HIS A 113 17.32 5.25 -6.09
N GLU A 114 18.58 4.97 -5.75
CA GLU A 114 19.07 4.86 -4.37
C GLU A 114 18.82 6.13 -3.55
N ALA A 115 19.08 7.31 -4.13
CA ALA A 115 18.89 8.58 -3.44
C ALA A 115 17.41 8.82 -3.07
N MET A 116 16.47 8.43 -3.94
CA MET A 116 15.04 8.55 -3.69
C MET A 116 14.60 7.60 -2.57
N TYR A 117 15.01 6.34 -2.60
CA TYR A 117 14.69 5.37 -1.57
C TYR A 117 15.19 5.82 -0.18
N LYS A 118 16.44 6.27 -0.13
CA LYS A 118 17.03 6.85 1.07
C LYS A 118 16.22 8.07 1.56
N HIS A 119 15.82 8.97 0.66
CA HIS A 119 15.02 10.14 1.01
C HIS A 119 13.63 9.77 1.55
N ILE A 120 12.94 8.79 0.96
CA ILE A 120 11.66 8.25 1.45
C ILE A 120 11.75 7.78 2.90
N HIS A 121 12.84 7.12 3.29
CA HIS A 121 13.01 6.63 4.65
C HIS A 121 13.48 7.72 5.62
N GLN A 122 14.42 8.57 5.23
CA GLN A 122 15.03 9.59 6.09
C GLN A 122 14.18 10.84 6.30
N CYS A 123 13.23 11.12 5.42
CA CYS A 123 12.32 12.24 5.63
C CYS A 123 11.51 12.07 6.93
N GLY A 124 11.25 13.18 7.62
CA GLY A 124 10.59 13.16 8.93
C GLY A 124 9.15 12.65 8.88
N TRP A 125 8.71 12.06 9.99
CA TRP A 125 7.31 11.68 10.20
C TRP A 125 6.45 12.91 10.47
N GLU A 126 5.13 12.79 10.28
CA GLU A 126 4.09 13.82 10.52
C GLU A 126 4.26 15.11 9.70
N LYS A 127 5.08 15.08 8.66
CA LYS A 127 5.32 16.22 7.77
C LYS A 127 5.26 15.79 6.32
N THR A 128 4.74 16.67 5.47
CA THR A 128 4.73 16.46 4.03
C THR A 128 6.10 16.76 3.43
N HIS A 129 6.62 15.83 2.65
CA HIS A 129 7.90 15.93 1.94
C HIS A 129 7.71 15.75 0.44
N LYS A 130 8.38 16.58 -0.34
CA LYS A 130 8.45 16.42 -1.79
C LYS A 130 9.52 15.40 -2.13
N ILE A 131 9.13 14.24 -2.62
CA ILE A 131 10.05 13.17 -3.04
C ILE A 131 10.54 13.41 -4.47
N ASN A 132 9.61 13.78 -5.36
CA ASN A 132 9.92 14.21 -6.74
C ASN A 132 8.90 15.26 -7.22
N ASN A 133 8.88 15.58 -8.51
CA ASN A 133 8.00 16.62 -9.04
C ASN A 133 6.51 16.27 -9.00
N HIS A 134 6.16 15.00 -8.87
CA HIS A 134 4.79 14.49 -8.93
C HIS A 134 4.37 13.74 -7.67
N PHE A 135 5.25 13.60 -6.67
CA PHE A 135 4.98 12.77 -5.50
C PHE A 135 5.32 13.50 -4.19
N LEU A 136 4.28 13.76 -3.40
CA LEU A 136 4.38 14.24 -2.03
C LEU A 136 4.12 13.07 -1.08
N LEU A 137 4.94 12.92 -0.06
CA LEU A 137 4.83 11.87 0.96
C LEU A 137 4.64 12.48 2.34
N ILE A 138 3.67 11.96 3.08
CA ILE A 138 3.56 12.12 4.53
C ILE A 138 3.54 10.72 5.16
N LYS A 139 4.43 10.48 6.11
CA LYS A 139 4.44 9.26 6.93
C LYS A 139 3.84 9.59 8.28
N GLN A 140 2.91 8.75 8.77
CA GLN A 140 2.25 8.92 10.06
C GLN A 140 2.54 7.71 10.95
N GLN A 141 3.15 7.95 12.11
CA GLN A 141 3.43 6.88 13.06
C GLN A 141 2.24 6.69 13.99
N LYS A 142 1.31 5.84 13.58
CA LYS A 142 0.09 5.53 14.33
C LYS A 142 -0.42 4.13 13.99
N THR A 143 -1.31 3.59 14.81
CA THR A 143 -2.00 2.33 14.53
C THR A 143 -3.16 2.55 13.56
N PHE A 144 -3.69 1.47 12.96
CA PHE A 144 -4.80 1.57 12.00
C PHE A 144 -6.10 2.05 12.66
N GLU A 145 -6.32 1.72 13.93
CA GLU A 145 -7.48 2.18 14.72
C GLU A 145 -7.50 3.71 14.92
N GLN A 146 -6.35 4.35 14.78
CA GLN A 146 -6.21 5.81 14.90
C GLN A 146 -6.51 6.54 13.59
N ILE A 147 -6.78 5.83 12.50
CA ILE A 147 -7.17 6.43 11.22
C ILE A 147 -8.64 6.86 11.32
N ALA A 148 -8.89 8.16 11.32
CA ALA A 148 -10.22 8.76 11.47
C ALA A 148 -10.60 9.69 10.31
N ASP A 149 -9.86 9.62 9.22
CA ASP A 149 -10.08 10.43 8.03
C ASP A 149 -11.46 10.15 7.41
N GLN A 150 -12.09 11.19 6.83
CA GLN A 150 -13.40 11.10 6.18
C GLN A 150 -13.29 11.63 4.75
N ASP A 151 -13.79 10.87 3.77
CA ASP A 151 -13.90 11.27 2.36
C ASP A 151 -12.65 11.99 1.81
N SER A 152 -11.47 11.53 2.25
CA SER A 152 -10.19 12.22 2.01
C SER A 152 -9.37 11.59 0.89
N TYR A 153 -9.46 10.27 0.71
CA TYR A 153 -8.59 9.53 -0.19
C TYR A 153 -9.35 8.96 -1.39
N ASP A 154 -8.64 8.87 -2.48
CA ASP A 154 -9.13 8.33 -3.74
C ASP A 154 -8.82 6.83 -3.86
N LEU A 155 -7.68 6.42 -3.30
CA LEU A 155 -7.17 5.06 -3.38
C LEU A 155 -6.57 4.64 -2.02
N ILE A 156 -6.84 3.40 -1.61
CA ILE A 156 -6.20 2.79 -0.43
C ILE A 156 -5.39 1.58 -0.87
N TYR A 157 -4.13 1.55 -0.47
CA TYR A 157 -3.29 0.36 -0.45
C TYR A 157 -3.41 -0.29 0.92
N PHE A 158 -4.01 -1.46 1.00
CA PHE A 158 -4.18 -2.16 2.26
C PHE A 158 -3.16 -3.31 2.35
N ASP A 159 -2.00 -3.02 2.93
CA ASP A 159 -0.82 -3.88 2.96
C ASP A 159 -0.40 -4.26 4.39
N ALA A 160 -1.33 -4.72 5.18
CA ALA A 160 -1.10 -5.26 6.52
C ALA A 160 -0.57 -6.70 6.48
N PHE A 161 0.09 -7.17 7.55
CA PHE A 161 0.38 -8.59 7.73
C PHE A 161 -0.88 -9.44 7.65
N GLY A 162 -0.74 -10.68 7.17
CA GLY A 162 -1.88 -11.53 6.87
C GLY A 162 -2.85 -11.78 8.06
N PRO A 163 -4.14 -12.06 7.78
CA PRO A 163 -5.14 -12.25 8.84
C PRO A 163 -4.91 -13.49 9.71
N SER A 164 -4.02 -14.40 9.30
CA SER A 164 -3.55 -15.50 10.15
C SER A 164 -2.58 -15.04 11.23
N THR A 165 -1.86 -13.95 11.01
CA THR A 165 -0.82 -13.41 11.86
C THR A 165 -1.34 -12.27 12.72
N GLN A 166 -2.08 -11.33 12.12
CA GLN A 166 -2.67 -10.17 12.78
C GLN A 166 -4.16 -10.04 12.42
N PRO A 167 -5.03 -10.93 12.92
CA PRO A 167 -6.46 -10.92 12.60
C PRO A 167 -7.16 -9.62 13.00
N GLU A 168 -6.66 -8.94 14.04
CA GLU A 168 -7.17 -7.65 14.53
C GLU A 168 -7.12 -6.53 13.49
N LEU A 169 -6.19 -6.59 12.54
CA LEU A 169 -6.06 -5.59 11.47
C LEU A 169 -7.06 -5.79 10.31
N TRP A 170 -7.82 -6.91 10.32
CA TRP A 170 -8.73 -7.30 9.25
C TRP A 170 -10.21 -7.33 9.70
N THR A 171 -10.51 -6.62 10.77
CA THR A 171 -11.86 -6.57 11.37
C THR A 171 -12.81 -5.66 10.58
N VAL A 172 -14.10 -5.77 10.88
CA VAL A 172 -15.14 -4.88 10.33
C VAL A 172 -14.85 -3.42 10.69
N ASP A 173 -14.36 -3.14 11.89
CA ASP A 173 -14.08 -1.77 12.36
C ASP A 173 -12.95 -1.13 11.57
N ILE A 174 -11.86 -1.86 11.29
CA ILE A 174 -10.76 -1.38 10.45
C ILE A 174 -11.25 -1.08 9.02
N PHE A 175 -12.05 -1.99 8.43
CA PHE A 175 -12.62 -1.74 7.10
C PHE A 175 -13.67 -0.63 7.10
N LYS A 176 -14.35 -0.39 8.23
CA LYS A 176 -15.23 0.76 8.37
C LYS A 176 -14.46 2.08 8.36
N ALA A 177 -13.31 2.14 9.05
CA ALA A 177 -12.43 3.29 9.00
C ALA A 177 -11.90 3.52 7.56
N ALA A 178 -11.44 2.45 6.87
CA ALA A 178 -11.00 2.53 5.49
C ALA A 178 -12.11 2.98 4.53
N TYR A 179 -13.34 2.47 4.70
CA TYR A 179 -14.51 2.89 3.92
C TYR A 179 -14.81 4.38 4.11
N ASN A 180 -14.79 4.85 5.36
CA ASN A 180 -15.03 6.25 5.68
C ASN A 180 -13.93 7.17 5.10
N ALA A 181 -12.66 6.75 5.16
CA ALA A 181 -11.53 7.51 4.63
C ALA A 181 -11.58 7.69 3.11
N LEU A 182 -12.19 6.75 2.37
CA LEU A 182 -12.34 6.85 0.93
C LEU A 182 -13.43 7.85 0.54
N LYS A 183 -13.19 8.58 -0.53
CA LYS A 183 -14.21 9.34 -1.28
C LYS A 183 -15.17 8.39 -2.00
N SER A 184 -16.32 8.89 -2.40
CA SER A 184 -17.23 8.18 -3.31
C SER A 184 -16.49 7.75 -4.58
N ASN A 185 -16.71 6.51 -5.02
CA ASN A 185 -15.98 5.81 -6.08
C ASN A 185 -14.49 5.58 -5.81
N GLY A 186 -14.03 5.81 -4.58
CA GLY A 186 -12.68 5.45 -4.16
C GLY A 186 -12.48 3.94 -4.14
N VAL A 187 -11.23 3.52 -4.33
CA VAL A 187 -10.84 2.12 -4.49
C VAL A 187 -9.91 1.69 -3.36
N LEU A 188 -10.06 0.46 -2.88
CA LEU A 188 -9.13 -0.22 -2.00
C LEU A 188 -8.61 -1.47 -2.67
N THR A 189 -7.29 -1.67 -2.65
CA THR A 189 -6.66 -2.91 -3.12
C THR A 189 -5.89 -3.60 -2.02
N THR A 190 -5.90 -4.94 -2.02
CA THR A 190 -5.11 -5.77 -1.11
C THR A 190 -4.77 -7.11 -1.75
N TYR A 191 -3.62 -7.62 -1.41
CA TYR A 191 -3.17 -8.95 -1.83
C TYR A 191 -3.99 -10.09 -1.21
N CYS A 192 -4.69 -9.83 -0.10
CA CYS A 192 -5.38 -10.84 0.68
C CYS A 192 -6.77 -11.14 0.12
N ALA A 193 -7.02 -12.38 -0.30
CA ALA A 193 -8.32 -12.85 -0.83
C ALA A 193 -9.10 -13.75 0.15
N ALA A 194 -8.74 -13.75 1.44
CA ALA A 194 -9.41 -14.58 2.44
C ALA A 194 -10.93 -14.30 2.49
N GLY A 195 -11.72 -15.37 2.56
CA GLY A 195 -13.18 -15.24 2.51
C GLY A 195 -13.77 -14.39 3.62
N GLN A 196 -13.16 -14.41 4.83
CA GLN A 196 -13.58 -13.56 5.94
C GLN A 196 -13.28 -12.08 5.67
N VAL A 197 -12.09 -11.78 5.13
CA VAL A 197 -11.70 -10.40 4.74
C VAL A 197 -12.71 -9.82 3.74
N ARG A 198 -13.05 -10.59 2.70
CA ARG A 198 -14.07 -10.18 1.73
C ARG A 198 -15.43 -9.89 2.38
N ARG A 199 -15.88 -10.78 3.29
CA ARG A 199 -17.17 -10.57 3.99
C ARG A 199 -17.14 -9.33 4.87
N ASN A 200 -16.03 -9.07 5.57
CA ASN A 200 -15.87 -7.88 6.41
C ASN A 200 -15.93 -6.59 5.60
N MET A 201 -15.26 -6.55 4.42
CA MET A 201 -15.37 -5.44 3.48
C MET A 201 -16.80 -5.23 2.99
N GLN A 202 -17.50 -6.31 2.58
CA GLN A 202 -18.89 -6.24 2.13
C GLN A 202 -19.84 -5.76 3.22
N ALA A 203 -19.63 -6.17 4.47
CA ALA A 203 -20.43 -5.75 5.62
C ALA A 203 -20.42 -4.23 5.88
N VAL A 204 -19.34 -3.54 5.49
CA VAL A 204 -19.26 -2.07 5.63
C VAL A 204 -19.71 -1.30 4.38
N GLY A 205 -20.10 -2.01 3.32
CA GLY A 205 -20.68 -1.40 2.11
C GLY A 205 -19.79 -1.39 0.87
N PHE A 206 -18.60 -1.99 0.91
CA PHE A 206 -17.77 -2.12 -0.29
C PHE A 206 -18.40 -3.06 -1.33
N LYS A 207 -18.34 -2.66 -2.60
CA LYS A 207 -18.46 -3.59 -3.73
C LYS A 207 -17.11 -4.27 -3.94
N VAL A 208 -17.02 -5.57 -3.67
CA VAL A 208 -15.76 -6.32 -3.67
C VAL A 208 -15.66 -7.23 -4.89
N GLU A 209 -14.56 -7.11 -5.61
CA GLU A 209 -14.19 -7.94 -6.76
C GLU A 209 -13.04 -8.87 -6.41
N ARG A 210 -13.08 -10.11 -6.91
CA ARG A 210 -11.93 -11.01 -6.92
C ARG A 210 -11.23 -10.88 -8.25
N LEU A 211 -9.94 -10.66 -8.21
CA LEU A 211 -9.09 -10.52 -9.39
C LEU A 211 -7.97 -11.56 -9.34
N PRO A 212 -7.32 -11.87 -10.47
CA PRO A 212 -6.14 -12.71 -10.46
C PRO A 212 -5.09 -12.14 -9.50
N GLY A 213 -4.51 -13.00 -8.67
CA GLY A 213 -3.48 -12.63 -7.70
C GLY A 213 -2.10 -12.45 -8.33
N PRO A 214 -1.15 -11.86 -7.59
CA PRO A 214 0.25 -11.82 -7.97
C PRO A 214 0.86 -13.23 -7.98
N PRO A 215 2.10 -13.39 -8.50
CA PRO A 215 2.79 -14.68 -8.47
C PRO A 215 2.73 -15.36 -7.10
N GLY A 216 2.38 -16.66 -7.09
CA GLY A 216 2.20 -17.45 -5.87
C GLY A 216 0.85 -17.29 -5.18
N LYS A 217 -0.02 -16.38 -5.60
CA LYS A 217 -1.38 -16.21 -5.09
C LYS A 217 -2.42 -16.37 -6.19
N ARG A 218 -3.47 -17.14 -5.94
CA ARG A 218 -4.54 -17.39 -6.93
C ARG A 218 -5.38 -16.14 -7.18
N GLU A 219 -5.72 -15.42 -6.13
CA GLU A 219 -6.64 -14.29 -6.15
C GLU A 219 -6.14 -13.15 -5.27
N MET A 220 -6.60 -11.94 -5.56
CA MET A 220 -6.51 -10.75 -4.74
C MET A 220 -7.87 -10.05 -4.68
N LEU A 221 -8.01 -9.03 -3.85
CA LEU A 221 -9.25 -8.25 -3.76
C LEU A 221 -9.04 -6.80 -4.18
N ARG A 222 -10.02 -6.29 -4.93
CA ARG A 222 -10.25 -4.87 -5.14
C ARG A 222 -11.65 -4.53 -4.66
N ALA A 223 -11.79 -3.44 -3.92
CA ALA A 223 -13.06 -3.01 -3.37
C ALA A 223 -13.33 -1.54 -3.73
N THR A 224 -14.57 -1.22 -4.06
CA THR A 224 -14.97 0.14 -4.44
C THR A 224 -16.04 0.65 -3.46
N LYS A 225 -15.87 1.88 -2.97
CA LYS A 225 -16.92 2.61 -2.25
C LYS A 225 -17.93 3.11 -3.28
N SER A 226 -19.16 2.60 -3.23
CA SER A 226 -20.25 3.10 -4.09
C SER A 226 -20.63 4.55 -3.74
N LEU A 227 -21.36 5.21 -4.65
CA LEU A 227 -21.92 6.55 -4.45
C LEU A 227 -22.90 6.59 -3.28
#